data_c4b38a0ecf516ffea5864a03f229cd66
#
_entry.id   c4b38a0ecf516ffea5864a03f229cd66
#
_cell.length_a   1.000
_cell.length_b   1.000
_cell.length_c   1.000
_cell.angle_alpha   90.00
_cell.angle_beta   90.00
_cell.angle_gamma   90.00
#
_symmetry.space_group_name_H-M   'P 1'
#
loop_
_entity.id
_entity.type
_entity.pdbx_description
1 polymer ?
#
loop_
_entity_poly.entity_id
_entity_poly.type
_entity_poly.pdbx_seq_one_letter_code
_entity_poly.pdbx_strand_id
1 'polypeptide(L)'
;MGLNSIRVGIIGANVGYGWTPRSHAPAIAEMPGVEFAAVCTSREETAKQSADTYGVPLAFSNHKEMLNKADLDVVAVVVRVPKHYELAMDVLKSGQNIYTEWPLGANLKEAEELTALAKEKNLLTMVGLQSRAAPIFMYLRDLIRENYIGVVLSASLRQFSSGVLSRPPGRTWQKDVELGATTLTIPFGHSIDALCMCLGEFASVSGNVSTKVPQWHEQETNRMVEVSSPDTIMINGTLKSGAAISAHVSAIPHHGSGYRFEIYGTEGTLVVTSNDAPSTGSSKLWQGKAGQSDLVELEIPKRYTKVPSSVPAGPPFNIAQLWDRFAEGIKSNTEFEPSFSTALTRHKLIDAIQKSSDTGTTQEL
;
A
#
# COMPACT_ATOMS: atom_id res chain seq x y z
N MET A 1 -3.23 -27.77 21.93
CA MET A 1 -1.96 -27.03 21.92
C MET A 1 -2.27 -25.69 21.25
N GLY A 2 -2.20 -24.57 21.98
CA GLY A 2 -2.49 -23.25 21.45
C GLY A 2 -1.52 -22.97 20.30
N LEU A 3 -2.06 -22.49 19.19
CA LEU A 3 -1.27 -21.93 18.09
C LEU A 3 -0.39 -20.83 18.68
N ASN A 4 0.94 -21.01 18.67
CA ASN A 4 1.85 -19.96 19.10
C ASN A 4 1.54 -18.71 18.26
N SER A 5 1.11 -17.64 18.93
CA SER A 5 0.93 -16.34 18.30
C SER A 5 2.27 -15.80 17.87
N ILE A 6 2.34 -15.15 16.69
CA ILE A 6 3.51 -14.36 16.31
C ILE A 6 3.53 -13.08 17.15
N ARG A 7 4.71 -12.70 17.63
CA ARG A 7 4.92 -11.52 18.47
C ARG A 7 5.39 -10.34 17.64
N VAL A 8 4.57 -9.30 17.60
CA VAL A 8 4.75 -8.11 16.76
C VAL A 8 5.22 -6.92 17.58
N GLY A 9 6.33 -6.31 17.17
CA GLY A 9 6.72 -4.96 17.62
C GLY A 9 6.40 -3.92 16.56
N ILE A 10 5.84 -2.74 16.94
CA ILE A 10 5.56 -1.66 15.99
C ILE A 10 6.38 -0.42 16.30
N ILE A 11 7.21 0.00 15.35
CA ILE A 11 7.88 1.31 15.34
C ILE A 11 6.93 2.32 14.67
N GLY A 12 6.59 3.41 15.37
CA GLY A 12 5.59 4.38 14.93
C GLY A 12 4.20 4.13 15.52
N ALA A 13 4.13 3.50 16.69
CA ALA A 13 2.89 3.10 17.35
C ALA A 13 2.19 4.22 18.15
N ASN A 14 2.30 5.48 17.73
CA ASN A 14 1.68 6.62 18.43
C ASN A 14 0.15 6.57 18.35
N VAL A 15 -0.56 6.79 19.48
CA VAL A 15 -2.03 6.74 19.55
C VAL A 15 -2.72 7.95 18.92
N GLY A 16 -2.09 9.11 18.96
CA GLY A 16 -2.67 10.39 18.48
C GLY A 16 -2.34 10.71 17.02
N TYR A 17 -1.47 9.95 16.38
CA TYR A 17 -0.94 10.29 15.07
C TYR A 17 -0.46 9.07 14.30
N GLY A 18 -0.58 9.14 12.97
CA GLY A 18 -0.03 8.15 12.05
C GLY A 18 -1.05 7.09 11.58
N TRP A 19 -0.52 6.01 11.07
CA TRP A 19 -1.33 4.94 10.48
C TRP A 19 -1.67 3.83 11.48
N THR A 20 -0.81 3.59 12.48
CA THR A 20 -1.01 2.54 13.49
C THR A 20 -2.37 2.60 14.19
N PRO A 21 -2.86 3.76 14.74
CA PRO A 21 -4.14 3.80 15.46
C PRO A 21 -5.35 3.59 14.54
N ARG A 22 -5.20 3.80 13.24
CA ARG A 22 -6.27 3.72 12.25
C ARG A 22 -6.32 2.39 11.51
N SER A 23 -5.30 1.57 11.65
CA SER A 23 -5.15 0.34 10.86
C SER A 23 -4.55 -0.82 11.66
N HIS A 24 -3.24 -0.79 11.97
CA HIS A 24 -2.55 -1.93 12.57
C HIS A 24 -3.06 -2.29 13.97
N ALA A 25 -3.19 -1.32 14.87
CA ALA A 25 -3.62 -1.61 16.24
C ALA A 25 -5.02 -2.22 16.29
N PRO A 26 -6.06 -1.64 15.65
CA PRO A 26 -7.40 -2.26 15.64
C PRO A 26 -7.45 -3.56 14.81
N ALA A 27 -6.56 -3.75 13.84
CA ALA A 27 -6.45 -5.01 13.10
C ALA A 27 -5.91 -6.13 14.00
N ILE A 28 -4.74 -5.90 14.62
CA ILE A 28 -4.06 -6.92 15.44
C ILE A 28 -4.90 -7.30 16.67
N ALA A 29 -5.60 -6.33 17.29
CA ALA A 29 -6.43 -6.59 18.45
C ALA A 29 -7.49 -7.68 18.21
N GLU A 30 -7.96 -7.85 16.98
CA GLU A 30 -9.00 -8.82 16.60
C GLU A 30 -8.43 -10.09 15.92
N MET A 31 -7.09 -10.16 15.70
CA MET A 31 -6.48 -11.26 14.94
C MET A 31 -6.02 -12.39 15.87
N PRO A 32 -6.63 -13.58 15.80
CA PRO A 32 -6.13 -14.74 16.51
C PRO A 32 -4.75 -15.14 15.95
N GLY A 33 -3.80 -15.34 16.84
CA GLY A 33 -2.44 -15.77 16.44
C GLY A 33 -1.49 -14.65 16.05
N VAL A 34 -1.86 -13.37 16.31
CA VAL A 34 -0.97 -12.21 16.24
C VAL A 34 -1.02 -11.47 17.57
N GLU A 35 0.10 -11.34 18.26
CA GLU A 35 0.24 -10.65 19.55
C GLU A 35 0.90 -9.30 19.34
N PHE A 36 0.28 -8.21 19.76
CA PHE A 36 0.92 -6.90 19.82
C PHE A 36 1.81 -6.85 21.07
N ALA A 37 3.08 -7.21 20.93
CA ALA A 37 3.99 -7.45 22.03
C ALA A 37 4.79 -6.22 22.47
N ALA A 38 5.11 -5.30 21.53
CA ALA A 38 5.93 -4.12 21.82
C ALA A 38 5.52 -2.90 20.98
N VAL A 39 5.56 -1.73 21.61
CA VAL A 39 5.40 -0.42 20.94
C VAL A 39 6.69 0.37 21.00
N CYS A 40 7.00 1.09 19.92
CA CYS A 40 8.09 2.06 19.90
C CYS A 40 7.61 3.38 19.30
N THR A 41 7.89 4.48 20.04
CA THR A 41 7.66 5.85 19.54
C THR A 41 8.94 6.68 19.78
N SER A 42 8.95 7.95 19.38
CA SER A 42 10.15 8.81 19.52
C SER A 42 10.34 9.41 20.92
N ARG A 43 9.41 9.20 21.86
CA ARG A 43 9.46 9.75 23.24
C ARG A 43 8.91 8.73 24.22
N GLU A 44 9.51 8.68 25.42
CA GLU A 44 9.11 7.76 26.49
C GLU A 44 7.64 7.93 26.90
N GLU A 45 7.19 9.19 27.06
CA GLU A 45 5.82 9.52 27.39
C GLU A 45 4.81 8.93 26.38
N THR A 46 5.06 9.15 25.07
CA THR A 46 4.18 8.64 24.01
C THR A 46 4.28 7.12 23.87
N ALA A 47 5.41 6.51 24.16
CA ALA A 47 5.56 5.05 24.16
C ALA A 47 4.73 4.42 25.28
N LYS A 48 4.84 4.96 26.49
CA LYS A 48 4.03 4.52 27.64
C LYS A 48 2.53 4.70 27.37
N GLN A 49 2.12 5.89 26.90
CA GLN A 49 0.73 6.15 26.54
C GLN A 49 0.19 5.15 25.51
N SER A 50 1.02 4.79 24.52
CA SER A 50 0.65 3.83 23.48
C SER A 50 0.51 2.42 24.05
N ALA A 51 1.44 2.00 24.90
CA ALA A 51 1.39 0.71 25.58
C ALA A 51 0.12 0.58 26.42
N ASP A 52 -0.16 1.59 27.25
CA ASP A 52 -1.36 1.63 28.09
C ASP A 52 -2.65 1.59 27.25
N THR A 53 -2.71 2.35 26.14
CA THR A 53 -3.90 2.43 25.28
C THR A 53 -4.15 1.15 24.51
N TYR A 54 -3.12 0.51 24.00
CA TYR A 54 -3.23 -0.72 23.20
C TYR A 54 -3.16 -2.01 24.05
N GLY A 55 -2.94 -1.90 25.36
CA GLY A 55 -2.76 -3.06 26.24
C GLY A 55 -1.48 -3.85 25.95
N VAL A 56 -0.41 -3.17 25.50
CA VAL A 56 0.84 -3.79 25.08
C VAL A 56 1.84 -3.81 26.24
N PRO A 57 2.49 -4.95 26.53
CA PRO A 57 3.33 -5.08 27.72
C PRO A 57 4.67 -4.33 27.66
N LEU A 58 5.20 -4.08 26.47
CA LEU A 58 6.54 -3.48 26.29
C LEU A 58 6.48 -2.15 25.57
N ALA A 59 7.06 -1.10 26.17
CA ALA A 59 7.12 0.26 25.64
C ALA A 59 8.58 0.72 25.50
N PHE A 60 8.93 1.25 24.31
CA PHE A 60 10.27 1.75 24.01
C PHE A 60 10.22 3.13 23.38
N SER A 61 11.17 4.00 23.71
CA SER A 61 11.41 5.26 23.02
C SER A 61 12.59 5.20 22.02
N ASN A 62 13.24 4.03 21.97
CA ASN A 62 14.37 3.74 21.08
C ASN A 62 14.17 2.38 20.42
N HIS A 63 14.10 2.36 19.09
CA HIS A 63 13.89 1.13 18.32
C HIS A 63 15.04 0.12 18.47
N LYS A 64 16.29 0.58 18.59
CA LYS A 64 17.44 -0.34 18.80
C LYS A 64 17.36 -1.05 20.15
N GLU A 65 16.84 -0.36 21.14
CA GLU A 65 16.59 -0.97 22.45
C GLU A 65 15.47 -2.03 22.37
N MET A 66 14.37 -1.72 21.63
CA MET A 66 13.30 -2.69 21.37
C MET A 66 13.83 -3.91 20.63
N LEU A 67 14.63 -3.74 19.56
CA LEU A 67 15.21 -4.83 18.78
C LEU A 67 16.13 -5.73 19.60
N ASN A 68 16.81 -5.18 20.60
CA ASN A 68 17.74 -5.92 21.44
C ASN A 68 17.10 -6.60 22.65
N LYS A 69 15.98 -6.06 23.18
CA LYS A 69 15.40 -6.50 24.45
C LYS A 69 14.06 -7.22 24.33
N ALA A 70 13.31 -6.94 23.26
CA ALA A 70 12.03 -7.59 23.04
C ALA A 70 12.21 -8.88 22.25
N ASP A 71 11.55 -9.95 22.72
CA ASP A 71 11.45 -11.21 22.00
C ASP A 71 10.33 -11.08 20.97
N LEU A 72 10.66 -10.86 19.69
CA LEU A 72 9.74 -10.56 18.60
C LEU A 72 9.98 -11.48 17.41
N ASP A 73 8.91 -11.94 16.77
CA ASP A 73 8.97 -12.68 15.51
C ASP A 73 9.05 -11.74 14.30
N VAL A 74 8.49 -10.52 14.44
CA VAL A 74 8.44 -9.52 13.38
C VAL A 74 8.38 -8.10 13.94
N VAL A 75 9.01 -7.17 13.23
CA VAL A 75 8.91 -5.73 13.50
C VAL A 75 8.23 -5.01 12.36
N ALA A 76 7.19 -4.23 12.68
CA ALA A 76 6.52 -3.37 11.71
C ALA A 76 7.06 -1.93 11.77
N VAL A 77 7.41 -1.37 10.62
CA VAL A 77 7.83 0.03 10.46
C VAL A 77 6.65 0.83 9.89
N VAL A 78 5.98 1.59 10.76
CA VAL A 78 4.73 2.31 10.46
C VAL A 78 4.92 3.80 10.76
N VAL A 79 5.78 4.44 10.00
CA VAL A 79 6.20 5.83 10.17
C VAL A 79 6.02 6.65 8.88
N ARG A 80 6.53 7.88 8.84
CA ARG A 80 6.61 8.67 7.61
C ARG A 80 7.69 8.12 6.69
N VAL A 81 7.45 8.13 5.38
CA VAL A 81 8.33 7.58 4.33
C VAL A 81 9.81 7.94 4.49
N PRO A 82 10.21 9.20 4.80
CA PRO A 82 11.63 9.55 4.96
C PRO A 82 12.36 8.80 6.08
N LYS A 83 11.62 8.08 6.93
CA LYS A 83 12.19 7.27 8.01
C LYS A 83 12.12 5.76 7.75
N HIS A 84 11.50 5.34 6.64
CA HIS A 84 11.39 3.90 6.32
C HIS A 84 12.76 3.28 6.16
N TYR A 85 13.63 3.85 5.32
CA TYR A 85 14.93 3.29 4.99
C TYR A 85 15.81 3.06 6.23
N GLU A 86 16.04 4.10 7.03
CA GLU A 86 16.87 4.02 8.24
C GLU A 86 16.39 2.94 9.21
N LEU A 87 15.09 2.98 9.52
CA LEU A 87 14.49 2.06 10.49
C LEU A 87 14.41 0.62 9.96
N ALA A 88 14.04 0.44 8.69
CA ALA A 88 14.00 -0.87 8.06
C ALA A 88 15.40 -1.50 7.96
N MET A 89 16.44 -0.72 7.62
CA MET A 89 17.82 -1.19 7.63
C MET A 89 18.26 -1.67 9.01
N ASP A 90 17.89 -0.95 10.07
CA ASP A 90 18.24 -1.37 11.44
C ASP A 90 17.49 -2.65 11.86
N VAL A 91 16.22 -2.80 11.49
CA VAL A 91 15.42 -4.03 11.69
C VAL A 91 16.06 -5.22 10.95
N LEU A 92 16.38 -5.07 9.67
CA LEU A 92 17.00 -6.12 8.87
C LEU A 92 18.39 -6.50 9.40
N LYS A 93 19.21 -5.52 9.81
CA LYS A 93 20.53 -5.76 10.41
C LYS A 93 20.44 -6.54 11.71
N SER A 94 19.37 -6.34 12.50
CA SER A 94 19.16 -7.12 13.74
C SER A 94 18.69 -8.56 13.49
N GLY A 95 18.39 -8.94 12.25
CA GLY A 95 17.96 -10.31 11.89
C GLY A 95 16.47 -10.56 12.14
N GLN A 96 15.65 -9.53 12.22
CA GLN A 96 14.21 -9.65 12.44
C GLN A 96 13.45 -9.69 11.10
N ASN A 97 12.39 -10.51 11.00
CA ASN A 97 11.41 -10.38 9.92
C ASN A 97 10.74 -9.01 9.98
N ILE A 98 10.32 -8.50 8.84
CA ILE A 98 9.91 -7.10 8.76
C ILE A 98 8.61 -6.90 7.96
N TYR A 99 7.74 -6.07 8.51
CA TYR A 99 6.62 -5.44 7.78
C TYR A 99 6.93 -3.95 7.63
N THR A 100 6.83 -3.38 6.41
CA THR A 100 6.88 -1.93 6.19
C THR A 100 5.60 -1.44 5.57
N GLU A 101 5.22 -0.19 5.82
CA GLU A 101 4.20 0.45 4.99
C GLU A 101 4.75 0.78 3.60
N TRP A 102 3.85 0.94 2.63
CA TRP A 102 4.18 1.42 1.29
C TRP A 102 4.24 2.98 1.28
N PRO A 103 5.20 3.59 0.55
CA PRO A 103 6.32 3.01 -0.23
C PRO A 103 7.41 2.39 0.63
N LEU A 104 8.12 1.39 0.11
CA LEU A 104 9.18 0.69 0.83
C LEU A 104 10.32 1.66 1.23
N GLY A 105 10.69 2.57 0.37
CA GLY A 105 11.64 3.65 0.59
C GLY A 105 11.20 4.95 -0.11
N ALA A 106 11.92 6.03 0.06
CA ALA A 106 11.64 7.29 -0.59
C ALA A 106 11.93 7.25 -2.11
N ASN A 107 12.78 6.34 -2.57
CA ASN A 107 13.21 6.20 -3.96
C ASN A 107 13.58 4.76 -4.29
N LEU A 108 13.89 4.50 -5.57
CA LEU A 108 14.25 3.18 -6.07
C LEU A 108 15.51 2.61 -5.40
N LYS A 109 16.55 3.44 -5.20
CA LYS A 109 17.81 3.00 -4.58
C LYS A 109 17.61 2.45 -3.17
N GLU A 110 16.83 3.14 -2.34
CA GLU A 110 16.51 2.68 -0.99
C GLU A 110 15.76 1.34 -1.02
N ALA A 111 14.80 1.18 -1.94
CA ALA A 111 14.07 -0.07 -2.12
C ALA A 111 14.97 -1.23 -2.58
N GLU A 112 15.94 -0.97 -3.45
CA GLU A 112 16.95 -1.94 -3.90
C GLU A 112 17.83 -2.41 -2.74
N GLU A 113 18.36 -1.49 -1.96
CA GLU A 113 19.25 -1.80 -0.82
C GLU A 113 18.51 -2.59 0.28
N LEU A 114 17.28 -2.21 0.61
CA LEU A 114 16.45 -2.92 1.59
C LEU A 114 16.12 -4.35 1.12
N THR A 115 15.74 -4.49 -0.15
CA THR A 115 15.40 -5.81 -0.72
C THR A 115 16.63 -6.72 -0.79
N ALA A 116 17.79 -6.17 -1.17
CA ALA A 116 19.04 -6.92 -1.22
C ALA A 116 19.46 -7.43 0.17
N LEU A 117 19.39 -6.58 1.20
CA LEU A 117 19.74 -6.96 2.56
C LEU A 117 18.76 -8.00 3.14
N ALA A 118 17.46 -7.84 2.91
CA ALA A 118 16.45 -8.81 3.36
C ALA A 118 16.72 -10.21 2.75
N LYS A 119 17.04 -10.25 1.46
CA LYS A 119 17.39 -11.49 0.73
C LYS A 119 18.71 -12.09 1.25
N GLU A 120 19.75 -11.28 1.45
CA GLU A 120 21.04 -11.72 1.99
C GLU A 120 20.87 -12.42 3.35
N LYS A 121 20.01 -11.87 4.19
CA LYS A 121 19.75 -12.38 5.53
C LYS A 121 18.68 -13.48 5.60
N ASN A 122 18.07 -13.84 4.46
CA ASN A 122 16.94 -14.79 4.38
C ASN A 122 15.77 -14.43 5.32
N LEU A 123 15.43 -13.14 5.41
CA LEU A 123 14.35 -12.65 6.25
C LEU A 123 13.04 -12.56 5.47
N LEU A 124 11.95 -12.93 6.11
CA LEU A 124 10.62 -12.78 5.56
C LEU A 124 10.18 -11.32 5.61
N THR A 125 9.58 -10.84 4.53
CA THR A 125 9.22 -9.44 4.36
C THR A 125 7.76 -9.28 3.96
N MET A 126 7.11 -8.20 4.42
CA MET A 126 5.78 -7.80 4.01
C MET A 126 5.75 -6.29 3.76
N VAL A 127 5.00 -5.85 2.75
CA VAL A 127 4.78 -4.42 2.48
C VAL A 127 3.30 -4.09 2.51
N GLY A 128 2.93 -2.93 3.03
CA GLY A 128 1.57 -2.43 3.13
C GLY A 128 0.90 -2.10 1.78
N LEU A 129 0.95 -3.01 0.81
CA LEU A 129 0.19 -2.94 -0.45
C LEU A 129 -1.17 -3.62 -0.27
N GLN A 130 -2.05 -3.00 0.51
CA GLN A 130 -3.27 -3.58 1.08
C GLN A 130 -4.25 -4.12 0.03
N SER A 131 -4.27 -3.54 -1.18
CA SER A 131 -5.15 -4.02 -2.27
C SER A 131 -4.87 -5.49 -2.63
N ARG A 132 -3.65 -5.98 -2.44
CA ARG A 132 -3.27 -7.39 -2.69
C ARG A 132 -3.94 -8.39 -1.74
N ALA A 133 -4.41 -7.91 -0.59
CA ALA A 133 -5.16 -8.71 0.37
C ALA A 133 -6.66 -8.37 0.39
N ALA A 134 -7.10 -7.34 -0.34
CA ALA A 134 -8.51 -6.98 -0.42
C ALA A 134 -9.32 -8.05 -1.18
N PRO A 135 -10.42 -8.58 -0.60
CA PRO A 135 -11.23 -9.63 -1.20
C PRO A 135 -11.65 -9.37 -2.65
N ILE A 136 -12.01 -8.12 -2.96
CA ILE A 136 -12.43 -7.72 -4.31
C ILE A 136 -11.31 -7.90 -5.35
N PHE A 137 -10.08 -7.52 -5.02
CA PHE A 137 -8.95 -7.65 -5.95
C PHE A 137 -8.44 -9.08 -6.03
N MET A 138 -8.51 -9.85 -4.94
CA MET A 138 -8.22 -11.29 -4.98
C MET A 138 -9.20 -12.03 -5.88
N TYR A 139 -10.50 -11.72 -5.77
CA TYR A 139 -11.53 -12.30 -6.62
C TYR A 139 -11.38 -11.84 -8.08
N LEU A 140 -11.15 -10.55 -8.33
CA LEU A 140 -10.90 -10.02 -9.66
C LEU A 140 -9.72 -10.72 -10.34
N ARG A 141 -8.60 -10.87 -9.63
CA ARG A 141 -7.41 -11.60 -10.11
C ARG A 141 -7.76 -13.03 -10.52
N ASP A 142 -8.52 -13.72 -9.69
CA ASP A 142 -8.88 -15.12 -9.96
C ASP A 142 -9.84 -15.23 -11.17
N LEU A 143 -10.80 -14.30 -11.31
CA LEU A 143 -11.64 -14.22 -12.51
C LEU A 143 -10.80 -14.01 -13.80
N ILE A 144 -9.79 -13.15 -13.75
CA ILE A 144 -8.88 -12.94 -14.89
C ILE A 144 -8.08 -14.22 -15.20
N ARG A 145 -7.53 -14.88 -14.18
CA ARG A 145 -6.77 -16.14 -14.34
C ARG A 145 -7.63 -17.29 -14.87
N GLU A 146 -8.91 -17.31 -14.54
CA GLU A 146 -9.90 -18.27 -15.02
C GLU A 146 -10.44 -17.92 -16.43
N ASN A 147 -9.90 -16.89 -17.09
CA ASN A 147 -10.35 -16.36 -18.38
C ASN A 147 -11.85 -15.98 -18.41
N TYR A 148 -12.38 -15.49 -17.29
CA TYR A 148 -13.81 -15.19 -17.11
C TYR A 148 -14.36 -14.19 -18.15
N ILE A 149 -13.53 -13.28 -18.65
CA ILE A 149 -13.86 -12.33 -19.72
C ILE A 149 -13.08 -12.61 -21.02
N GLY A 150 -12.53 -13.80 -21.17
CA GLY A 150 -11.66 -14.14 -22.28
C GLY A 150 -10.30 -13.45 -22.20
N VAL A 151 -9.66 -13.25 -23.35
CA VAL A 151 -8.35 -12.54 -23.42
C VAL A 151 -8.54 -11.07 -23.11
N VAL A 152 -7.76 -10.54 -22.15
CA VAL A 152 -7.77 -9.09 -21.83
C VAL A 152 -7.13 -8.31 -22.97
N LEU A 153 -7.89 -7.39 -23.56
CA LEU A 153 -7.47 -6.54 -24.68
C LEU A 153 -6.93 -5.19 -24.19
N SER A 154 -7.64 -4.58 -23.25
CA SER A 154 -7.26 -3.29 -22.69
C SER A 154 -7.81 -3.08 -21.29
N ALA A 155 -7.22 -2.13 -20.55
CA ALA A 155 -7.77 -1.66 -19.29
C ALA A 155 -7.56 -0.16 -19.11
N SER A 156 -8.48 0.46 -18.37
CA SER A 156 -8.44 1.87 -18.01
C SER A 156 -8.60 2.03 -16.50
N LEU A 157 -7.70 2.79 -15.87
CA LEU A 157 -7.73 3.09 -14.44
C LEU A 157 -7.79 4.61 -14.25
N ARG A 158 -8.71 5.08 -13.40
CA ARG A 158 -8.74 6.48 -12.98
C ARG A 158 -9.03 6.57 -11.48
N GLN A 159 -8.35 7.53 -10.84
CA GLN A 159 -8.60 7.90 -9.45
C GLN A 159 -8.45 9.40 -9.26
N PHE A 160 -9.52 10.05 -8.84
CA PHE A 160 -9.54 11.48 -8.57
C PHE A 160 -9.95 11.70 -7.12
N SER A 161 -9.01 12.19 -6.31
CA SER A 161 -9.21 12.50 -4.89
C SER A 161 -9.28 14.00 -4.68
N SER A 162 -10.20 14.46 -3.83
CA SER A 162 -10.36 15.88 -3.52
C SER A 162 -9.39 16.37 -2.43
N GLY A 163 -9.25 17.69 -2.31
CA GLY A 163 -8.61 18.32 -1.14
C GLY A 163 -7.14 18.67 -1.32
N VAL A 164 -6.64 18.77 -2.57
CA VAL A 164 -5.23 19.08 -2.83
C VAL A 164 -4.79 20.48 -2.36
N LEU A 165 -5.72 21.45 -2.25
CA LEU A 165 -5.40 22.84 -1.93
C LEU A 165 -4.91 23.06 -0.49
N SER A 166 -5.17 22.15 0.43
CA SER A 166 -4.86 22.32 1.84
C SER A 166 -4.30 21.05 2.47
N ARG A 167 -3.45 21.21 3.47
CA ARG A 167 -2.90 20.08 4.24
C ARG A 167 -3.14 20.30 5.74
N PRO A 168 -3.65 19.26 6.43
CA PRO A 168 -3.83 19.31 7.89
C PRO A 168 -2.47 19.32 8.60
N PRO A 169 -2.45 19.68 9.90
CA PRO A 169 -1.25 19.67 10.71
C PRO A 169 -0.48 18.35 10.61
N GLY A 170 0.84 18.47 10.55
CA GLY A 170 1.73 17.30 10.46
C GLY A 170 1.78 16.59 9.12
N ARG A 171 1.09 17.10 8.06
CA ARG A 171 1.14 16.53 6.71
C ARG A 171 1.80 17.41 5.65
N THR A 172 2.20 18.62 5.98
CA THR A 172 2.83 19.58 5.03
C THR A 172 4.18 19.10 4.52
N TRP A 173 4.87 18.24 5.26
CA TRP A 173 6.11 17.61 4.80
C TRP A 173 5.98 16.89 3.45
N GLN A 174 4.79 16.43 3.07
CA GLN A 174 4.51 15.79 1.78
C GLN A 174 4.62 16.74 0.58
N LYS A 175 4.82 18.04 0.80
CA LYS A 175 5.01 19.06 -0.25
C LYS A 175 6.31 18.85 -1.04
N ASP A 176 7.28 18.21 -0.43
CA ASP A 176 8.62 18.00 -0.99
C ASP A 176 8.68 16.62 -1.69
N VAL A 177 8.96 16.62 -2.99
CA VAL A 177 9.06 15.42 -3.81
C VAL A 177 10.18 14.48 -3.34
N GLU A 178 11.29 15.03 -2.84
CA GLU A 178 12.45 14.26 -2.38
C GLU A 178 12.14 13.37 -1.16
N LEU A 179 11.08 13.69 -0.42
CA LEU A 179 10.65 12.89 0.72
C LEU A 179 9.85 11.63 0.34
N GLY A 180 9.65 11.38 -0.94
CA GLY A 180 9.12 10.14 -1.47
C GLY A 180 7.64 9.86 -1.19
N ALA A 181 6.86 10.81 -0.64
CA ALA A 181 5.46 10.64 -0.26
C ALA A 181 4.54 11.51 -1.09
N THR A 182 4.38 11.19 -2.35
CA THR A 182 3.66 11.99 -3.36
C THR A 182 2.42 11.27 -3.89
N THR A 183 1.65 11.94 -4.75
CA THR A 183 0.55 11.28 -5.48
C THR A 183 1.06 10.17 -6.39
N LEU A 184 2.27 10.29 -6.96
CA LEU A 184 2.90 9.26 -7.78
C LEU A 184 3.23 8.01 -6.96
N THR A 185 3.82 8.18 -5.79
CA THR A 185 4.29 7.05 -4.98
C THR A 185 3.17 6.41 -4.16
N ILE A 186 2.24 7.17 -3.59
CA ILE A 186 1.22 6.64 -2.67
C ILE A 186 -0.09 6.33 -3.41
N PRO A 187 -0.98 7.28 -3.79
CA PRO A 187 -2.25 6.91 -4.42
C PRO A 187 -2.08 6.17 -5.74
N PHE A 188 -1.21 6.65 -6.62
CA PHE A 188 -0.93 5.98 -7.89
C PHE A 188 -0.23 4.64 -7.65
N GLY A 189 0.78 4.58 -6.76
CA GLY A 189 1.49 3.35 -6.44
C GLY A 189 0.56 2.23 -5.97
N HIS A 190 -0.37 2.50 -5.05
CA HIS A 190 -1.39 1.54 -4.62
C HIS A 190 -2.32 1.11 -5.77
N SER A 191 -2.75 2.05 -6.60
CA SER A 191 -3.71 1.78 -7.67
C SER A 191 -3.08 0.98 -8.81
N ILE A 192 -1.86 1.34 -9.21
CA ILE A 192 -1.15 0.60 -10.27
C ILE A 192 -0.68 -0.77 -9.80
N ASP A 193 -0.37 -0.93 -8.51
CA ASP A 193 -0.05 -2.23 -7.94
C ASP A 193 -1.25 -3.19 -8.00
N ALA A 194 -2.46 -2.71 -7.68
CA ALA A 194 -3.69 -3.49 -7.81
C ALA A 194 -3.94 -3.92 -9.26
N LEU A 195 -3.70 -3.04 -10.24
CA LEU A 195 -3.78 -3.35 -11.67
C LEU A 195 -2.78 -4.45 -12.03
N CYS A 196 -1.50 -4.28 -11.67
CA CYS A 196 -0.46 -5.25 -12.01
C CYS A 196 -0.68 -6.61 -11.33
N MET A 197 -1.19 -6.65 -10.10
CA MET A 197 -1.56 -7.90 -9.43
C MET A 197 -2.61 -8.69 -10.22
N CYS A 198 -3.57 -7.97 -10.83
CA CYS A 198 -4.67 -8.60 -11.57
C CYS A 198 -4.31 -8.96 -13.01
N LEU A 199 -3.58 -8.08 -13.72
CA LEU A 199 -3.37 -8.16 -15.16
C LEU A 199 -1.94 -8.49 -15.58
N GLY A 200 -0.98 -8.47 -14.66
CA GLY A 200 0.45 -8.66 -14.94
C GLY A 200 1.23 -7.35 -15.08
N GLU A 201 2.54 -7.48 -15.25
CA GLU A 201 3.48 -6.36 -15.28
C GLU A 201 3.56 -5.71 -16.68
N PHE A 202 3.97 -4.45 -16.71
CA PHE A 202 4.19 -3.69 -17.94
C PHE A 202 5.41 -4.24 -18.70
N ALA A 203 5.29 -4.24 -20.04
CA ALA A 203 6.42 -4.38 -20.97
C ALA A 203 7.00 -3.00 -21.31
N SER A 204 6.12 -2.00 -21.48
CA SER A 204 6.55 -0.62 -21.77
C SER A 204 5.57 0.39 -21.19
N VAL A 205 6.05 1.60 -20.87
CA VAL A 205 5.24 2.69 -20.31
C VAL A 205 5.70 4.05 -20.82
N SER A 206 4.73 4.92 -21.10
CA SER A 206 4.91 6.36 -21.31
C SER A 206 4.11 7.11 -20.25
N GLY A 207 4.71 8.14 -19.64
CA GLY A 207 4.13 8.86 -18.52
C GLY A 207 4.20 10.38 -18.65
N ASN A 208 3.27 11.05 -17.98
CA ASN A 208 3.32 12.48 -17.68
C ASN A 208 3.05 12.67 -16.19
N VAL A 209 4.05 13.16 -15.47
CA VAL A 209 4.01 13.44 -14.03
C VAL A 209 4.12 14.94 -13.86
N SER A 210 3.16 15.57 -13.19
CA SER A 210 3.15 17.03 -13.08
C SER A 210 2.54 17.53 -11.78
N THR A 211 2.99 18.72 -11.35
CA THR A 211 2.42 19.49 -10.25
C THR A 211 1.53 20.59 -10.83
N LYS A 212 0.20 20.43 -10.72
CA LYS A 212 -0.79 21.41 -11.21
C LYS A 212 -1.18 22.41 -10.15
N VAL A 213 -1.00 22.04 -8.86
CA VAL A 213 -1.26 22.90 -7.70
C VAL A 213 0.07 23.17 -7.00
N PRO A 214 0.80 24.25 -7.40
CA PRO A 214 2.16 24.50 -6.92
C PRO A 214 2.22 25.08 -5.51
N GLN A 215 1.07 25.35 -4.88
CA GLN A 215 1.00 25.88 -3.51
C GLN A 215 -0.11 25.19 -2.71
N TRP A 216 0.17 24.88 -1.44
CA TRP A 216 -0.82 24.41 -0.49
C TRP A 216 -1.02 25.40 0.66
N HIS A 217 -2.26 25.49 1.13
CA HIS A 217 -2.55 26.13 2.40
C HIS A 217 -2.21 25.16 3.54
N GLU A 218 -1.21 25.52 4.34
CA GLU A 218 -0.84 24.81 5.56
C GLU A 218 -1.74 25.25 6.72
N GLN A 219 -2.59 24.34 7.20
CA GLN A 219 -3.59 24.68 8.22
C GLN A 219 -2.98 25.04 9.58
N GLU A 220 -1.80 24.45 9.91
CA GLU A 220 -1.14 24.66 11.20
C GLU A 220 -0.62 26.08 11.37
N THR A 221 -0.03 26.66 10.32
CA THR A 221 0.56 28.00 10.33
C THR A 221 -0.30 29.05 9.64
N ASN A 222 -1.39 28.62 8.99
CA ASN A 222 -2.26 29.44 8.14
C ASN A 222 -1.51 30.15 7.01
N ARG A 223 -0.54 29.48 6.38
CA ARG A 223 0.31 30.04 5.32
C ARG A 223 0.19 29.23 4.03
N MET A 224 0.47 29.90 2.91
CA MET A 224 0.73 29.24 1.65
C MET A 224 2.17 28.73 1.63
N VAL A 225 2.36 27.49 1.18
CA VAL A 225 3.68 26.84 1.06
C VAL A 225 3.88 26.33 -0.36
N GLU A 226 5.08 26.49 -0.91
CA GLU A 226 5.45 25.96 -2.23
C GLU A 226 5.48 24.43 -2.20
N VAL A 227 5.10 23.82 -3.33
CA VAL A 227 4.95 22.36 -3.50
C VAL A 227 5.70 21.91 -4.74
N SER A 228 6.64 20.99 -4.57
CA SER A 228 7.30 20.26 -5.64
C SER A 228 6.68 18.87 -5.90
N SER A 229 5.90 18.36 -4.96
CA SER A 229 5.25 17.05 -5.02
C SER A 229 4.21 17.00 -6.15
N PRO A 230 4.30 16.04 -7.11
CA PRO A 230 3.32 15.92 -8.19
C PRO A 230 1.93 15.55 -7.64
N ASP A 231 0.91 16.10 -8.29
CA ASP A 231 -0.49 15.85 -7.98
C ASP A 231 -1.26 15.17 -9.12
N THR A 232 -0.68 15.10 -10.31
CA THR A 232 -1.31 14.57 -11.52
C THR A 232 -0.37 13.62 -12.25
N ILE A 233 -0.81 12.37 -12.39
CA ILE A 233 -0.07 11.28 -13.04
C ILE A 233 -0.93 10.68 -14.13
N MET A 234 -0.46 10.71 -15.37
CA MET A 234 -1.09 10.08 -16.54
C MET A 234 -0.10 9.12 -17.18
N ILE A 235 -0.54 7.91 -17.48
CA ILE A 235 0.27 6.93 -18.20
C ILE A 235 -0.51 6.23 -19.31
N ASN A 236 0.23 5.82 -20.33
CA ASN A 236 -0.17 4.79 -21.29
C ASN A 236 0.92 3.74 -21.35
N GLY A 237 0.55 2.48 -21.61
CA GLY A 237 1.53 1.41 -21.69
C GLY A 237 0.97 0.12 -22.23
N THR A 238 1.85 -0.85 -22.38
CA THR A 238 1.49 -2.21 -22.81
C THR A 238 1.97 -3.19 -21.75
N LEU A 239 1.10 -4.11 -21.35
CA LEU A 239 1.49 -5.20 -20.44
C LEU A 239 2.29 -6.28 -21.20
N LYS A 240 3.02 -7.11 -20.46
CA LYS A 240 3.73 -8.27 -21.03
C LYS A 240 2.77 -9.25 -21.73
N SER A 241 1.48 -9.24 -21.39
CA SER A 241 0.42 -9.97 -22.08
C SER A 241 0.01 -9.39 -23.43
N GLY A 242 0.43 -8.16 -23.75
CA GLY A 242 0.02 -7.40 -24.93
C GLY A 242 -1.18 -6.47 -24.71
N ALA A 243 -1.84 -6.51 -23.55
CA ALA A 243 -2.99 -5.65 -23.26
C ALA A 243 -2.58 -4.16 -23.17
N ALA A 244 -3.38 -3.28 -23.78
CA ALA A 244 -3.17 -1.83 -23.74
C ALA A 244 -3.72 -1.24 -22.44
N ILE A 245 -2.95 -0.38 -21.79
CA ILE A 245 -3.30 0.24 -20.52
C ILE A 245 -3.29 1.75 -20.61
N SER A 246 -4.31 2.40 -19.99
CA SER A 246 -4.27 3.81 -19.63
C SER A 246 -4.57 4.01 -18.15
N ALA A 247 -3.84 4.91 -17.49
CA ALA A 247 -4.15 5.26 -16.11
C ALA A 247 -4.02 6.77 -15.87
N HIS A 248 -4.96 7.32 -15.08
CA HIS A 248 -4.95 8.72 -14.66
C HIS A 248 -5.30 8.81 -13.18
N VAL A 249 -4.32 9.20 -12.36
CA VAL A 249 -4.50 9.43 -10.92
C VAL A 249 -4.16 10.87 -10.60
N SER A 250 -5.07 11.58 -9.96
CA SER A 250 -4.86 12.99 -9.63
C SER A 250 -5.49 13.37 -8.29
N ALA A 251 -4.78 14.22 -7.55
CA ALA A 251 -5.34 14.96 -6.43
C ALA A 251 -5.83 16.33 -6.96
N ILE A 252 -7.13 16.56 -6.84
CA ILE A 252 -7.79 17.75 -7.39
C ILE A 252 -8.38 18.64 -6.28
N PRO A 253 -8.69 19.92 -6.57
CA PRO A 253 -9.26 20.83 -5.57
C PRO A 253 -10.57 20.35 -4.96
N HIS A 254 -11.55 19.98 -5.79
CA HIS A 254 -12.93 19.71 -5.39
C HIS A 254 -13.54 18.54 -6.17
N HIS A 255 -14.48 17.83 -5.55
CA HIS A 255 -15.38 16.85 -6.19
C HIS A 255 -14.67 15.76 -7.00
N GLY A 256 -13.70 15.08 -6.36
CA GLY A 256 -13.07 13.90 -6.96
C GLY A 256 -14.10 12.80 -7.26
N SER A 257 -13.98 12.16 -8.41
CA SER A 257 -14.91 11.11 -8.85
C SER A 257 -14.62 9.72 -8.23
N GLY A 258 -13.66 9.63 -7.32
CA GLY A 258 -13.27 8.37 -6.73
C GLY A 258 -12.40 7.51 -7.65
N TYR A 259 -12.50 6.20 -7.46
CA TYR A 259 -11.73 5.18 -8.17
C TYR A 259 -12.60 4.40 -9.14
N ARG A 260 -12.09 4.17 -10.36
CA ARG A 260 -12.72 3.31 -11.36
C ARG A 260 -11.63 2.58 -12.16
N PHE A 261 -11.73 1.25 -12.20
CA PHE A 261 -10.83 0.37 -12.93
C PHE A 261 -11.66 -0.54 -13.82
N GLU A 262 -11.50 -0.39 -15.13
CA GLU A 262 -12.26 -1.07 -16.18
C GLU A 262 -11.35 -1.99 -16.97
N ILE A 263 -11.76 -3.23 -17.17
CA ILE A 263 -10.99 -4.28 -17.85
C ILE A 263 -11.88 -4.86 -18.96
N TYR A 264 -11.39 -4.78 -20.18
CA TYR A 264 -12.11 -5.18 -21.40
C TYR A 264 -11.44 -6.44 -21.98
N GLY A 265 -12.20 -7.52 -22.04
CA GLY A 265 -11.78 -8.79 -22.64
C GLY A 265 -12.61 -9.16 -23.87
N THR A 266 -12.22 -10.24 -24.53
CA THR A 266 -12.91 -10.71 -25.75
C THR A 266 -14.33 -11.22 -25.50
N GLU A 267 -14.67 -11.58 -24.23
CA GLU A 267 -15.94 -12.20 -23.87
C GLU A 267 -16.73 -11.41 -22.83
N GLY A 268 -16.18 -10.29 -22.36
CA GLY A 268 -16.86 -9.46 -21.37
C GLY A 268 -15.99 -8.36 -20.80
N THR A 269 -16.57 -7.67 -19.80
CA THR A 269 -15.97 -6.52 -19.11
C THR A 269 -16.09 -6.71 -17.61
N LEU A 270 -15.05 -6.34 -16.87
CA LEU A 270 -15.08 -6.22 -15.41
C LEU A 270 -14.77 -4.79 -15.00
N VAL A 271 -15.49 -4.28 -13.99
CA VAL A 271 -15.30 -2.91 -13.51
C VAL A 271 -15.26 -2.88 -11.99
N VAL A 272 -14.23 -2.29 -11.42
CA VAL A 272 -14.15 -1.98 -9.98
C VAL A 272 -14.43 -0.50 -9.77
N THR A 273 -15.33 -0.18 -8.85
CA THR A 273 -15.63 1.21 -8.45
C THR A 273 -15.50 1.40 -6.95
N SER A 274 -15.01 2.57 -6.52
CA SER A 274 -15.00 2.99 -5.11
C SER A 274 -15.09 4.52 -5.04
N ASN A 275 -15.74 5.04 -4.00
CA ASN A 275 -15.78 6.49 -3.76
C ASN A 275 -14.45 7.01 -3.19
N ASP A 276 -13.64 6.11 -2.62
CA ASP A 276 -12.34 6.38 -2.01
C ASP A 276 -11.24 5.52 -2.63
N ALA A 277 -10.06 5.54 -2.02
CA ALA A 277 -8.99 4.61 -2.38
C ALA A 277 -9.44 3.15 -2.19
N PRO A 278 -9.29 2.28 -3.19
CA PRO A 278 -9.83 0.92 -3.14
C PRO A 278 -9.16 0.05 -2.08
N SER A 279 -7.95 0.43 -1.61
CA SER A 279 -7.23 -0.24 -0.54
C SER A 279 -7.83 -0.01 0.85
N THR A 280 -8.62 1.04 1.04
CA THR A 280 -9.13 1.48 2.34
C THR A 280 -10.65 1.70 2.40
N GLY A 281 -11.31 1.78 1.24
CA GLY A 281 -12.73 2.06 1.12
C GLY A 281 -13.57 0.84 0.74
N SER A 282 -14.88 1.03 0.72
CA SER A 282 -15.81 0.06 0.15
C SER A 282 -15.73 0.09 -1.38
N SER A 283 -15.53 -1.07 -1.98
CA SER A 283 -15.45 -1.20 -3.44
C SER A 283 -16.52 -2.16 -3.94
N LYS A 284 -16.99 -1.94 -5.17
CA LYS A 284 -17.93 -2.81 -5.87
C LYS A 284 -17.30 -3.36 -7.14
N LEU A 285 -17.60 -4.62 -7.44
CA LEU A 285 -17.19 -5.28 -8.68
C LEU A 285 -18.42 -5.49 -9.57
N TRP A 286 -18.28 -5.10 -10.80
CA TRP A 286 -19.32 -5.23 -11.82
C TRP A 286 -18.84 -6.08 -12.99
N GLN A 287 -19.76 -6.79 -13.64
CA GLN A 287 -19.49 -7.54 -14.86
C GLN A 287 -20.48 -7.16 -15.97
N GLY A 288 -20.04 -7.27 -17.21
CA GLY A 288 -20.87 -7.31 -18.40
C GLY A 288 -20.42 -8.43 -19.33
N LYS A 289 -21.31 -9.33 -19.70
CA LYS A 289 -21.03 -10.42 -20.66
C LYS A 289 -21.61 -10.07 -22.03
N ALA A 290 -21.09 -10.72 -23.06
CA ALA A 290 -21.65 -10.63 -24.41
C ALA A 290 -23.16 -10.92 -24.40
N GLY A 291 -23.95 -10.04 -25.01
CA GLY A 291 -25.42 -10.14 -25.06
C GLY A 291 -26.15 -9.54 -23.86
N GLN A 292 -25.46 -9.03 -22.84
CA GLN A 292 -26.06 -8.25 -21.76
C GLN A 292 -26.06 -6.75 -22.11
N SER A 293 -27.14 -6.03 -21.75
CA SER A 293 -27.26 -4.58 -21.98
C SER A 293 -26.57 -3.76 -20.89
N ASP A 294 -26.48 -4.30 -19.67
CA ASP A 294 -26.06 -3.56 -18.49
C ASP A 294 -24.97 -4.32 -17.70
N LEU A 295 -24.20 -3.56 -16.93
CA LEU A 295 -23.30 -4.13 -15.94
C LEU A 295 -24.09 -4.62 -14.72
N VAL A 296 -23.77 -5.81 -14.24
CA VAL A 296 -24.37 -6.43 -13.06
C VAL A 296 -23.31 -6.50 -11.94
N GLU A 297 -23.71 -6.11 -10.72
CA GLU A 297 -22.81 -6.22 -9.55
C GLU A 297 -22.53 -7.69 -9.22
N LEU A 298 -21.25 -8.02 -9.04
CA LEU A 298 -20.80 -9.34 -8.58
C LEU A 298 -20.61 -9.34 -7.07
N GLU A 299 -21.25 -10.27 -6.41
CA GLU A 299 -21.02 -10.53 -4.99
C GLU A 299 -19.64 -11.16 -4.78
N ILE A 300 -18.87 -10.61 -3.83
CA ILE A 300 -17.54 -11.13 -3.51
C ILE A 300 -17.68 -12.39 -2.64
N PRO A 301 -17.17 -13.55 -3.07
CA PRO A 301 -17.30 -14.80 -2.33
C PRO A 301 -16.61 -14.73 -0.96
N LYS A 302 -17.26 -15.22 0.09
CA LYS A 302 -16.77 -15.21 1.48
C LYS A 302 -15.41 -15.88 1.65
N ARG A 303 -15.02 -16.81 0.78
CA ARG A 303 -13.71 -17.48 0.82
C ARG A 303 -12.51 -16.55 0.73
N TYR A 304 -12.69 -15.32 0.24
CA TYR A 304 -11.65 -14.28 0.17
C TYR A 304 -11.50 -13.49 1.47
N THR A 305 -12.43 -13.63 2.41
CA THR A 305 -12.34 -13.04 3.74
C THR A 305 -11.77 -14.07 4.71
N LYS A 306 -10.53 -13.89 5.16
CA LYS A 306 -9.81 -14.81 6.05
C LYS A 306 -9.79 -14.36 7.51
N VAL A 307 -10.21 -13.13 7.76
CA VAL A 307 -10.15 -12.50 9.08
C VAL A 307 -11.51 -12.57 9.80
N PRO A 308 -11.53 -12.52 11.15
CA PRO A 308 -12.76 -12.48 11.93
C PRO A 308 -13.68 -11.33 11.53
N SER A 309 -14.99 -11.54 11.68
CA SER A 309 -15.99 -10.48 11.43
C SER A 309 -15.96 -9.34 12.45
N SER A 310 -15.25 -9.51 13.56
CA SER A 310 -14.99 -8.47 14.55
C SER A 310 -13.96 -7.43 14.11
N VAL A 311 -13.11 -7.74 13.11
CA VAL A 311 -12.17 -6.77 12.55
C VAL A 311 -12.95 -5.60 11.96
N PRO A 312 -12.65 -4.35 12.38
CA PRO A 312 -13.37 -3.18 11.88
C PRO A 312 -13.25 -3.02 10.35
N ALA A 313 -14.34 -2.61 9.71
CA ALA A 313 -14.34 -2.26 8.29
C ALA A 313 -13.39 -1.08 7.99
N GLY A 314 -12.99 -0.93 6.72
CA GLY A 314 -12.09 0.13 6.27
C GLY A 314 -10.61 -0.27 6.40
N PRO A 315 -9.72 0.67 6.78
CA PRO A 315 -8.28 0.42 6.81
C PRO A 315 -7.83 -0.81 7.62
N PRO A 316 -8.41 -1.11 8.81
CA PRO A 316 -8.00 -2.29 9.58
C PRO A 316 -8.22 -3.61 8.86
N PHE A 317 -9.28 -3.71 8.05
CA PHE A 317 -9.70 -4.97 7.45
C PHE A 317 -8.63 -5.57 6.51
N ASN A 318 -8.14 -4.79 5.54
CA ASN A 318 -7.13 -5.27 4.60
C ASN A 318 -5.75 -5.43 5.26
N ILE A 319 -5.46 -4.64 6.30
CA ILE A 319 -4.24 -4.81 7.14
C ILE A 319 -4.32 -6.12 7.91
N ALA A 320 -5.47 -6.47 8.49
CA ALA A 320 -5.67 -7.76 9.16
C ALA A 320 -5.45 -8.94 8.19
N GLN A 321 -5.96 -8.84 6.95
CA GLN A 321 -5.73 -9.84 5.91
C GLN A 321 -4.23 -9.99 5.54
N LEU A 322 -3.45 -8.89 5.57
CA LEU A 322 -1.99 -8.95 5.39
C LEU A 322 -1.32 -9.58 6.60
N TRP A 323 -1.74 -9.26 7.81
CA TRP A 323 -1.23 -9.90 9.03
C TRP A 323 -1.52 -11.40 9.08
N ASP A 324 -2.72 -11.83 8.70
CA ASP A 324 -3.07 -13.26 8.59
C ASP A 324 -2.08 -13.99 7.67
N ARG A 325 -1.88 -13.45 6.47
CA ARG A 325 -0.96 -13.99 5.47
C ARG A 325 0.49 -13.99 5.96
N PHE A 326 0.94 -12.92 6.60
CA PHE A 326 2.30 -12.82 7.09
C PHE A 326 2.56 -13.75 8.28
N ALA A 327 1.59 -13.89 9.19
CA ALA A 327 1.66 -14.82 10.30
C ALA A 327 1.75 -16.28 9.80
N GLU A 328 1.00 -16.64 8.76
CA GLU A 328 1.12 -17.95 8.10
C GLU A 328 2.52 -18.13 7.49
N GLY A 329 3.04 -17.10 6.82
CA GLY A 329 4.39 -17.08 6.25
C GLY A 329 5.48 -17.30 7.30
N ILE A 330 5.42 -16.60 8.41
CA ILE A 330 6.39 -16.73 9.51
C ILE A 330 6.35 -18.16 10.09
N LYS A 331 5.15 -18.70 10.34
CA LYS A 331 4.98 -20.07 10.89
C LYS A 331 5.45 -21.16 9.95
N SER A 332 5.27 -20.99 8.64
CA SER A 332 5.66 -21.95 7.61
C SER A 332 7.05 -21.70 7.01
N ASN A 333 7.72 -20.62 7.43
CA ASN A 333 8.96 -20.11 6.84
C ASN A 333 8.85 -19.95 5.32
N THR A 334 7.74 -19.36 4.86
CA THR A 334 7.44 -19.15 3.44
C THR A 334 7.15 -17.69 3.17
N GLU A 335 7.79 -17.09 2.16
CA GLU A 335 7.49 -15.72 1.77
C GLU A 335 6.15 -15.67 1.02
N PHE A 336 5.29 -14.75 1.42
CA PHE A 336 4.03 -14.43 0.74
C PHE A 336 4.06 -13.00 0.20
N GLU A 337 3.32 -12.79 -0.88
CA GLU A 337 3.13 -11.44 -1.40
C GLU A 337 2.06 -10.65 -0.61
N PRO A 338 2.28 -9.33 -0.50
CA PRO A 338 3.32 -8.49 -1.09
C PRO A 338 4.61 -8.45 -0.26
N SER A 339 5.72 -8.92 -0.84
CA SER A 339 7.06 -8.88 -0.24
C SER A 339 7.85 -7.63 -0.66
N PHE A 340 9.08 -7.49 -0.17
CA PHE A 340 10.01 -6.44 -0.63
C PHE A 340 10.33 -6.59 -2.12
N SER A 341 10.37 -7.80 -2.66
CA SER A 341 10.53 -8.03 -4.11
C SER A 341 9.36 -7.45 -4.91
N THR A 342 8.13 -7.60 -4.40
CA THR A 342 6.93 -6.97 -4.98
C THR A 342 7.06 -5.44 -4.96
N ALA A 343 7.46 -4.87 -3.81
CA ALA A 343 7.65 -3.44 -3.65
C ALA A 343 8.74 -2.90 -4.58
N LEU A 344 9.86 -3.60 -4.71
CA LEU A 344 10.94 -3.24 -5.63
C LEU A 344 10.46 -3.19 -7.08
N THR A 345 9.70 -4.19 -7.52
CA THR A 345 9.11 -4.20 -8.87
C THR A 345 8.24 -2.96 -9.10
N ARG A 346 7.48 -2.54 -8.08
CA ARG A 346 6.63 -1.35 -8.15
C ARG A 346 7.45 -0.06 -8.15
N HIS A 347 8.52 0.04 -7.36
CA HIS A 347 9.46 1.16 -7.40
C HIS A 347 10.12 1.30 -8.78
N LYS A 348 10.52 0.20 -9.43
CA LYS A 348 11.07 0.21 -10.80
C LYS A 348 10.08 0.77 -11.82
N LEU A 349 8.80 0.38 -11.74
CA LEU A 349 7.76 0.93 -12.61
C LEU A 349 7.57 2.45 -12.36
N ILE A 350 7.53 2.89 -11.13
CA ILE A 350 7.39 4.31 -10.76
C ILE A 350 8.57 5.13 -11.28
N ASP A 351 9.79 4.62 -11.13
CA ASP A 351 11.00 5.25 -11.64
C ASP A 351 10.97 5.36 -13.18
N ALA A 352 10.57 4.30 -13.87
CA ALA A 352 10.41 4.32 -15.33
C ALA A 352 9.35 5.33 -15.80
N ILE A 353 8.24 5.46 -15.07
CA ILE A 353 7.20 6.46 -15.35
C ILE A 353 7.76 7.89 -15.18
N GLN A 354 8.48 8.15 -14.09
CA GLN A 354 9.13 9.44 -13.87
C GLN A 354 10.13 9.74 -14.98
N LYS A 355 11.00 8.80 -15.31
CA LYS A 355 11.98 8.93 -16.40
C LYS A 355 11.31 9.17 -17.77
N SER A 356 10.19 8.49 -18.04
CA SER A 356 9.41 8.73 -19.25
C SER A 356 8.89 10.17 -19.30
N SER A 357 8.36 10.67 -18.17
CA SER A 357 7.89 12.05 -18.06
C SER A 357 8.99 13.08 -18.28
N ASP A 358 10.17 12.83 -17.73
CA ASP A 358 11.32 13.76 -17.79
C ASP A 358 11.95 13.81 -19.18
N THR A 359 11.97 12.68 -19.89
CA THR A 359 12.63 12.55 -21.21
C THR A 359 11.68 12.63 -22.39
N GLY A 360 10.37 12.52 -22.18
CA GLY A 360 9.36 12.44 -23.24
C GLY A 360 9.46 11.14 -24.07
N THR A 361 10.11 10.09 -23.54
CA THR A 361 10.33 8.82 -24.24
C THR A 361 9.65 7.65 -23.53
N THR A 362 9.16 6.67 -24.30
CA THR A 362 8.68 5.40 -23.76
C THR A 362 9.83 4.66 -23.05
N GLN A 363 9.54 4.04 -21.91
CA GLN A 363 10.49 3.20 -21.18
C GLN A 363 10.09 1.73 -21.31
N GLU A 364 11.06 0.87 -21.62
CA GLU A 364 10.92 -0.60 -21.61
C GLU A 364 11.19 -1.14 -20.18
N LEU A 365 10.55 -2.27 -19.79
CA LEU A 365 10.55 -2.82 -18.43
C LEU A 365 10.87 -4.33 -18.38
#